data_95a43bc9ae92702bf42175dfef354099
#
_entry.id   95a43bc9ae92702bf42175dfef354099
#
_cell.length_a   1.000
_cell.length_b   1.000
_cell.length_c   1.000
_cell.angle_alpha   90.00
_cell.angle_beta   90.00
_cell.angle_gamma   90.00
#
_symmetry.space_group_name_H-M   'P 1'
#
loop_
_entity.id
_entity.type
_entity.pdbx_description
1 polymer ?
#
loop_
_entity_poly.entity_id
_entity_poly.type
_entity_poly.pdbx_seq_one_letter_code
_entity_poly.pdbx_strand_id
1 'polypeptide(L)'
;KVDRAKGDLPSEADEPTVNEVNISTFPILSISLSGDVPNRTLQDLADILQDDIETIPSVLEAKIGGKRNEQVDILINPTAVDSYGINLESLINIVRENNKMVSAGGQDTGDGSFDIKVPGLYETIEDVLNTPVKTNGDSVITFRDIAEVKRTFEDRQSYANVNGSNSITIDVSKRIGENIINTIEEVKRITAITAKSFPENVEISFGNDQSKGIKTMLNSLQNNVIAAIILVLIIILGALGVRSGLLVGVSIPGSFLSGLLALSVMGFTINIVVLFALILSVGLL
;
A
#
# COMPACT_ATOMS: atom_id res chain seq x y z
N LYS A 1 -21.39 18.12 1.83
CA LYS A 1 -22.10 18.42 0.57
C LYS A 1 -22.40 17.13 -0.21
N VAL A 2 -21.43 16.22 -0.31
CA VAL A 2 -21.62 14.91 -1.01
C VAL A 2 -22.72 14.10 -0.32
N ASP A 3 -22.74 14.02 1.01
CA ASP A 3 -23.79 13.28 1.76
C ASP A 3 -25.21 13.80 1.50
N ARG A 4 -25.36 15.09 1.17
CA ARG A 4 -26.67 15.65 0.80
C ARG A 4 -27.09 15.27 -0.62
N ALA A 5 -26.14 15.02 -1.50
CA ALA A 5 -26.40 14.60 -2.87
C ALA A 5 -26.67 13.10 -3.01
N LYS A 6 -26.35 12.29 -1.99
CA LYS A 6 -26.61 10.83 -2.01
C LYS A 6 -28.10 10.52 -2.22
N GLY A 7 -28.98 11.33 -1.62
CA GLY A 7 -30.43 11.13 -1.76
C GLY A 7 -31.01 11.44 -3.15
N ASP A 8 -30.25 12.17 -3.98
CA ASP A 8 -30.65 12.55 -5.33
C ASP A 8 -30.12 11.58 -6.41
N LEU A 9 -29.30 10.58 -6.00
CA LEU A 9 -28.76 9.58 -6.91
C LEU A 9 -29.76 8.46 -7.20
N PRO A 10 -29.77 7.91 -8.44
CA PRO A 10 -30.55 6.72 -8.74
C PRO A 10 -30.17 5.55 -7.81
N SER A 11 -31.14 4.67 -7.52
CA SER A 11 -30.92 3.49 -6.66
C SER A 11 -29.87 2.49 -7.17
N GLU A 12 -29.53 2.57 -8.45
CA GLU A 12 -28.54 1.73 -9.12
C GLU A 12 -27.14 2.37 -9.17
N ALA A 13 -27.01 3.62 -8.69
CA ALA A 13 -25.72 4.29 -8.67
C ALA A 13 -24.87 3.83 -7.48
N ASP A 14 -23.58 3.64 -7.73
CA ASP A 14 -22.61 3.36 -6.68
C ASP A 14 -22.54 4.52 -5.67
N GLU A 15 -22.32 4.17 -4.41
CA GLU A 15 -22.23 5.17 -3.35
C GLU A 15 -21.00 6.06 -3.56
N PRO A 16 -21.18 7.41 -3.65
CA PRO A 16 -20.05 8.30 -3.85
C PRO A 16 -19.12 8.32 -2.65
N THR A 17 -17.83 8.12 -2.89
CA THR A 17 -16.79 8.17 -1.87
C THR A 17 -16.05 9.51 -1.92
N VAL A 18 -15.73 10.05 -0.74
CA VAL A 18 -14.91 11.25 -0.61
C VAL A 18 -13.55 10.85 -0.08
N ASN A 19 -12.53 10.99 -0.91
CA ASN A 19 -11.16 10.72 -0.52
C ASN A 19 -10.41 12.02 -0.27
N GLU A 20 -9.77 12.14 0.89
CA GLU A 20 -8.85 13.24 1.17
C GLU A 20 -7.53 13.00 0.42
N VAL A 21 -7.14 13.97 -0.39
CA VAL A 21 -5.84 13.93 -1.08
C VAL A 21 -4.81 14.65 -0.20
N ASN A 22 -3.98 13.90 0.48
CA ASN A 22 -2.87 14.42 1.28
C ASN A 22 -1.53 14.01 0.64
N ILE A 23 -0.79 14.98 0.12
CA ILE A 23 0.50 14.75 -0.54
C ILE A 23 1.51 14.09 0.42
N SER A 24 1.37 14.32 1.73
CA SER A 24 2.27 13.73 2.75
C SER A 24 2.12 12.21 2.88
N THR A 25 1.01 11.65 2.41
CA THR A 25 0.73 10.21 2.44
C THR A 25 0.95 9.53 1.09
N PHE A 26 1.45 10.27 0.07
CA PHE A 26 1.78 9.67 -1.21
C PHE A 26 2.94 8.67 -1.06
N PRO A 27 2.97 7.63 -1.91
CA PRO A 27 4.04 6.66 -1.89
C PRO A 27 5.40 7.31 -2.12
N ILE A 28 6.37 6.97 -1.27
CA ILE A 28 7.75 7.45 -1.32
C ILE A 28 8.69 6.49 -2.03
N LEU A 29 8.27 5.22 -2.12
CA LEU A 29 9.00 4.13 -2.76
C LEU A 29 8.00 3.11 -3.30
N SER A 30 8.22 2.61 -4.51
CA SER A 30 7.51 1.47 -5.07
C SER A 30 8.48 0.30 -5.20
N ILE A 31 8.08 -0.86 -4.68
CA ILE A 31 8.84 -2.11 -4.77
C ILE A 31 8.08 -3.01 -5.73
N SER A 32 8.73 -3.53 -6.76
CA SER A 32 8.12 -4.44 -7.71
C SER A 32 8.77 -5.80 -7.62
N LEU A 33 7.94 -6.82 -7.41
CA LEU A 33 8.32 -8.22 -7.47
C LEU A 33 7.90 -8.75 -8.85
N SER A 34 8.84 -9.31 -9.59
CA SER A 34 8.60 -9.90 -10.91
C SER A 34 9.40 -11.20 -11.04
N GLY A 35 8.96 -12.10 -11.91
CA GLY A 35 9.69 -13.35 -12.14
C GLY A 35 8.82 -14.39 -12.85
N ASP A 36 9.47 -15.46 -13.29
CA ASP A 36 8.81 -16.61 -13.90
C ASP A 36 8.36 -17.59 -12.81
N VAL A 37 7.37 -17.14 -12.05
CA VAL A 37 6.70 -17.91 -10.98
C VAL A 37 5.19 -17.75 -11.08
N PRO A 38 4.40 -18.71 -10.56
CA PRO A 38 2.95 -18.56 -10.52
C PRO A 38 2.52 -17.25 -9.82
N ASN A 39 1.47 -16.61 -10.34
CA ASN A 39 0.93 -15.38 -9.75
C ASN A 39 0.64 -15.50 -8.25
N ARG A 40 0.17 -16.66 -7.81
CA ARG A 40 -0.08 -16.94 -6.40
C ARG A 40 1.18 -16.80 -5.57
N THR A 41 2.28 -17.39 -6.03
CA THR A 41 3.58 -17.28 -5.35
C THR A 41 4.02 -15.83 -5.24
N LEU A 42 3.89 -15.03 -6.32
CA LEU A 42 4.21 -13.60 -6.26
C LEU A 42 3.33 -12.86 -5.25
N GLN A 43 2.06 -13.22 -5.13
CA GLN A 43 1.15 -12.62 -4.15
C GLN A 43 1.55 -12.98 -2.71
N ASP A 44 1.80 -14.27 -2.45
CA ASP A 44 2.22 -14.75 -1.12
C ASP A 44 3.54 -14.07 -0.69
N LEU A 45 4.49 -13.91 -1.62
CA LEU A 45 5.77 -13.21 -1.35
C LEU A 45 5.56 -11.72 -1.12
N ALA A 46 4.63 -11.11 -1.83
CA ALA A 46 4.29 -9.70 -1.64
C ALA A 46 3.60 -9.46 -0.29
N ASP A 47 2.74 -10.37 0.16
CA ASP A 47 2.10 -10.32 1.47
C ASP A 47 3.15 -10.41 2.59
N ILE A 48 4.08 -11.38 2.52
CA ILE A 48 5.18 -11.50 3.47
C ILE A 48 6.02 -10.22 3.52
N LEU A 49 6.36 -9.66 2.36
CA LEU A 49 7.16 -8.45 2.30
C LEU A 49 6.38 -7.22 2.81
N GLN A 50 5.08 -7.14 2.55
CA GLN A 50 4.20 -6.11 3.08
C GLN A 50 4.20 -6.13 4.60
N ASP A 51 3.95 -7.30 5.19
CA ASP A 51 3.92 -7.48 6.65
C ASP A 51 5.24 -7.04 7.30
N ASP A 52 6.38 -7.45 6.72
CA ASP A 52 7.69 -7.07 7.21
C ASP A 52 7.93 -5.55 7.11
N ILE A 53 7.53 -4.91 6.01
CA ILE A 53 7.67 -3.46 5.81
C ILE A 53 6.78 -2.69 6.79
N GLU A 54 5.57 -3.15 7.07
CA GLU A 54 4.64 -2.50 7.99
C GLU A 54 5.09 -2.58 9.45
N THR A 55 6.06 -3.45 9.79
CA THR A 55 6.70 -3.43 11.12
C THR A 55 7.56 -2.18 11.35
N ILE A 56 7.95 -1.46 10.29
CA ILE A 56 8.80 -0.27 10.39
C ILE A 56 7.98 0.90 10.96
N PRO A 57 8.36 1.47 12.11
CA PRO A 57 7.57 2.53 12.77
C PRO A 57 7.33 3.78 11.93
N SER A 58 8.25 4.10 11.01
CA SER A 58 8.17 5.27 10.13
C SER A 58 7.27 5.04 8.90
N VAL A 59 6.87 3.80 8.62
CA VAL A 59 5.94 3.45 7.55
C VAL A 59 4.50 3.67 8.03
N LEU A 60 3.68 4.29 7.18
CA LEU A 60 2.25 4.47 7.40
C LEU A 60 1.48 3.25 6.92
N GLU A 61 1.74 2.85 5.68
CA GLU A 61 1.12 1.70 5.01
C GLU A 61 2.03 1.23 3.86
N ALA A 62 1.89 -0.04 3.51
CA ALA A 62 2.49 -0.65 2.34
C ALA A 62 1.35 -1.26 1.50
N LYS A 63 0.98 -0.62 0.40
CA LYS A 63 -0.19 -1.01 -0.41
C LYS A 63 0.21 -1.87 -1.59
N ILE A 64 -0.34 -3.09 -1.66
CA ILE A 64 -0.08 -3.99 -2.77
C ILE A 64 -0.96 -3.62 -3.97
N GLY A 65 -0.32 -3.39 -5.12
CA GLY A 65 -0.95 -3.20 -6.42
C GLY A 65 -0.76 -4.40 -7.34
N GLY A 66 -1.79 -4.70 -8.16
CA GLY A 66 -1.77 -5.86 -9.05
C GLY A 66 -2.15 -7.18 -8.40
N LYS A 67 -2.51 -7.18 -7.11
CA LYS A 67 -3.04 -8.35 -6.41
C LYS A 67 -4.45 -8.68 -6.93
N ARG A 68 -4.74 -9.96 -7.04
CA ARG A 68 -6.06 -10.49 -7.37
C ARG A 68 -6.61 -11.21 -6.15
N ASN A 69 -7.86 -10.96 -5.81
CA ASN A 69 -8.51 -11.70 -4.74
C ASN A 69 -8.72 -13.15 -5.17
N GLU A 70 -8.47 -14.09 -4.26
CA GLU A 70 -8.82 -15.47 -4.48
C GLU A 70 -10.33 -15.64 -4.36
N GLN A 71 -10.89 -16.47 -5.22
CA GLN A 71 -12.29 -16.85 -5.18
C GLN A 71 -12.48 -18.34 -5.42
N VAL A 72 -13.62 -18.84 -5.03
CA VAL A 72 -14.05 -20.21 -5.31
C VAL A 72 -15.17 -20.16 -6.31
N ASP A 73 -14.92 -20.72 -7.51
CA ASP A 73 -15.92 -20.87 -8.55
C ASP A 73 -16.66 -22.18 -8.37
N ILE A 74 -17.98 -22.11 -8.34
CA ILE A 74 -18.87 -23.26 -8.33
C ILE A 74 -19.48 -23.39 -9.72
N LEU A 75 -18.88 -24.23 -10.56
CA LEU A 75 -19.32 -24.48 -11.93
C LEU A 75 -20.42 -25.51 -11.94
N ILE A 76 -21.65 -25.06 -12.09
CA ILE A 76 -22.85 -25.92 -12.04
C ILE A 76 -23.00 -26.65 -13.37
N ASN A 77 -23.27 -27.96 -13.32
CA ASN A 77 -23.64 -28.76 -14.48
C ASN A 77 -25.16 -28.68 -14.74
N PRO A 78 -25.60 -28.00 -15.79
CA PRO A 78 -27.04 -27.80 -16.05
C PRO A 78 -27.81 -29.12 -16.21
N THR A 79 -27.21 -30.09 -16.89
CA THR A 79 -27.84 -31.40 -17.14
C THR A 79 -28.09 -32.17 -15.83
N ALA A 80 -27.12 -32.09 -14.87
CA ALA A 80 -27.29 -32.73 -13.59
C ALA A 80 -28.40 -32.05 -12.77
N VAL A 81 -28.40 -30.71 -12.75
CA VAL A 81 -29.42 -29.91 -12.06
C VAL A 81 -30.83 -30.22 -12.56
N ASP A 82 -31.00 -30.29 -13.89
CA ASP A 82 -32.27 -30.65 -14.49
C ASP A 82 -32.70 -32.09 -14.16
N SER A 83 -31.76 -33.04 -14.19
CA SER A 83 -32.03 -34.44 -13.88
C SER A 83 -32.50 -34.66 -12.44
N TYR A 84 -32.00 -33.89 -11.51
CA TYR A 84 -32.40 -33.93 -10.11
C TYR A 84 -33.58 -33.00 -9.79
N GLY A 85 -34.07 -32.23 -10.78
CA GLY A 85 -35.19 -31.28 -10.63
C GLY A 85 -34.89 -30.24 -9.55
N ILE A 86 -33.70 -29.61 -9.62
CA ILE A 86 -33.23 -28.60 -8.67
C ILE A 86 -33.42 -27.23 -9.31
N ASN A 87 -33.89 -26.24 -8.52
CA ASN A 87 -34.00 -24.87 -8.97
C ASN A 87 -32.65 -24.15 -8.76
N LEU A 88 -32.17 -23.46 -9.79
CA LEU A 88 -30.90 -22.71 -9.74
C LEU A 88 -30.88 -21.61 -8.66
N GLU A 89 -32.01 -20.91 -8.46
CA GLU A 89 -32.15 -19.90 -7.43
C GLU A 89 -31.98 -20.46 -6.02
N SER A 90 -32.46 -21.69 -5.79
CA SER A 90 -32.28 -22.36 -4.50
C SER A 90 -30.82 -22.68 -4.22
N LEU A 91 -30.00 -23.00 -5.24
CA LEU A 91 -28.56 -23.22 -5.09
C LEU A 91 -27.82 -21.98 -4.60
N ILE A 92 -28.15 -20.83 -5.18
CA ILE A 92 -27.56 -19.53 -4.78
C ILE A 92 -27.89 -19.24 -3.30
N ASN A 93 -29.15 -19.48 -2.91
CA ASN A 93 -29.58 -19.25 -1.55
C ASN A 93 -28.89 -20.22 -0.56
N ILE A 94 -28.73 -21.49 -0.93
CA ILE A 94 -28.02 -22.48 -0.10
C ILE A 94 -26.57 -22.03 0.17
N VAL A 95 -25.83 -21.60 -0.87
CA VAL A 95 -24.46 -21.11 -0.69
C VAL A 95 -24.45 -19.87 0.20
N ARG A 96 -25.36 -18.91 -0.02
CA ARG A 96 -25.44 -17.69 0.76
C ARG A 96 -25.79 -17.93 2.23
N GLU A 97 -26.67 -18.89 2.50
CA GLU A 97 -27.10 -19.20 3.87
C GLU A 97 -26.08 -20.02 4.64
N ASN A 98 -25.36 -20.91 3.96
CA ASN A 98 -24.33 -21.75 4.57
C ASN A 98 -22.94 -21.09 4.60
N ASN A 99 -22.78 -19.86 4.11
CA ASN A 99 -21.54 -19.10 4.15
C ASN A 99 -21.72 -17.82 4.98
N LYS A 100 -22.21 -17.96 6.20
CA LYS A 100 -22.46 -16.85 7.12
C LYS A 100 -21.89 -17.12 8.49
N MET A 101 -21.27 -16.09 9.07
CA MET A 101 -20.95 -16.08 10.49
C MET A 101 -22.19 -15.64 11.27
N VAL A 102 -22.74 -16.52 12.09
CA VAL A 102 -23.92 -16.21 12.90
C VAL A 102 -23.47 -15.80 14.31
N SER A 103 -23.86 -14.59 14.73
CA SER A 103 -23.68 -14.19 16.13
C SER A 103 -24.70 -14.91 17.00
N ALA A 104 -24.24 -15.73 17.95
CA ALA A 104 -25.05 -16.43 18.91
C ALA A 104 -25.32 -15.60 20.19
N GLY A 105 -25.02 -14.31 20.16
CA GLY A 105 -25.15 -13.39 21.29
C GLY A 105 -23.89 -13.30 22.15
N GLY A 106 -23.92 -12.44 23.15
CA GLY A 106 -22.82 -12.26 24.11
C GLY A 106 -23.11 -13.02 25.40
N GLN A 107 -22.08 -13.62 25.99
CA GLN A 107 -22.12 -14.17 27.34
C GLN A 107 -21.34 -13.29 28.27
N ASP A 108 -22.01 -12.74 29.29
CA ASP A 108 -21.36 -12.01 30.38
C ASP A 108 -20.98 -13.00 31.47
N THR A 109 -19.70 -13.10 31.78
CA THR A 109 -19.17 -13.99 32.82
C THR A 109 -18.92 -13.27 34.14
N GLY A 110 -19.25 -11.96 34.24
CA GLY A 110 -18.95 -11.13 35.41
C GLY A 110 -17.56 -10.52 35.42
N ASP A 111 -16.58 -11.16 34.75
CA ASP A 111 -15.23 -10.65 34.55
C ASP A 111 -14.99 -10.08 33.13
N GLY A 112 -15.96 -10.27 32.23
CA GLY A 112 -15.92 -9.78 30.85
C GLY A 112 -17.07 -10.28 30.00
N SER A 113 -17.39 -9.55 28.93
CA SER A 113 -18.39 -9.95 27.95
C SER A 113 -17.71 -10.55 26.73
N PHE A 114 -18.10 -11.78 26.36
CA PHE A 114 -17.58 -12.52 25.21
C PHE A 114 -18.69 -12.69 24.17
N ASP A 115 -18.43 -12.22 22.94
CA ASP A 115 -19.30 -12.49 21.81
C ASP A 115 -19.13 -13.94 21.34
N ILE A 116 -20.20 -14.72 21.39
CA ILE A 116 -20.21 -16.07 20.86
C ILE A 116 -20.59 -16.00 19.38
N LYS A 117 -19.67 -16.44 18.51
CA LYS A 117 -19.90 -16.54 17.06
C LYS A 117 -19.88 -18.01 16.67
N VAL A 118 -20.90 -18.45 15.94
CA VAL A 118 -20.90 -19.79 15.32
C VAL A 118 -20.34 -19.63 13.92
N PRO A 119 -19.16 -20.19 13.61
CA PRO A 119 -18.60 -20.18 12.27
C PRO A 119 -19.45 -21.06 11.37
N GLY A 120 -20.10 -20.46 10.39
CA GLY A 120 -20.82 -21.14 9.30
C GLY A 120 -20.19 -20.81 7.96
N LEU A 121 -18.87 -20.50 7.96
CA LEU A 121 -18.14 -20.19 6.73
C LEU A 121 -17.55 -21.46 6.12
N TYR A 122 -17.50 -21.52 4.81
CA TYR A 122 -16.74 -22.54 4.12
C TYR A 122 -15.23 -22.26 4.27
N GLU A 123 -14.50 -23.18 4.86
CA GLU A 123 -13.06 -23.09 5.04
C GLU A 123 -12.30 -23.85 3.95
N THR A 124 -12.92 -24.91 3.44
CA THR A 124 -12.31 -25.79 2.44
C THR A 124 -13.22 -26.00 1.23
N ILE A 125 -12.64 -26.45 0.11
CA ILE A 125 -13.41 -26.87 -1.07
C ILE A 125 -14.35 -28.03 -0.72
N GLU A 126 -13.89 -28.94 0.16
CA GLU A 126 -14.67 -30.07 0.64
C GLU A 126 -15.95 -29.65 1.36
N ASP A 127 -15.92 -28.56 2.11
CA ASP A 127 -17.12 -28.04 2.80
C ASP A 127 -18.19 -27.64 1.79
N VAL A 128 -17.76 -26.98 0.72
CA VAL A 128 -18.66 -26.61 -0.39
C VAL A 128 -19.21 -27.85 -1.09
N LEU A 129 -18.33 -28.80 -1.46
CA LEU A 129 -18.71 -30.00 -2.17
C LEU A 129 -19.67 -30.88 -1.37
N ASN A 130 -19.51 -30.97 -0.05
CA ASN A 130 -20.33 -31.80 0.83
C ASN A 130 -21.62 -31.09 1.29
N THR A 131 -21.82 -29.84 0.93
CA THR A 131 -23.05 -29.11 1.28
C THR A 131 -24.26 -29.75 0.63
N PRO A 132 -25.30 -30.17 1.40
CA PRO A 132 -26.50 -30.78 0.87
C PRO A 132 -27.34 -29.75 0.10
N VAL A 133 -27.75 -30.14 -1.11
CA VAL A 133 -28.56 -29.31 -2.00
C VAL A 133 -30.03 -29.75 -2.01
N LYS A 134 -30.25 -31.06 -2.02
CA LYS A 134 -31.59 -31.65 -2.03
C LYS A 134 -31.59 -33.02 -1.36
N THR A 135 -32.65 -33.32 -0.64
CA THR A 135 -32.89 -34.64 -0.09
C THR A 135 -33.98 -35.32 -0.89
N ASN A 136 -33.74 -36.53 -1.35
CA ASN A 136 -34.71 -37.33 -2.10
C ASN A 136 -34.81 -38.72 -1.41
N GLY A 137 -35.75 -38.87 -0.48
CA GLY A 137 -35.88 -40.05 0.35
C GLY A 137 -34.64 -40.19 1.25
N ASP A 138 -33.97 -41.35 1.18
CA ASP A 138 -32.74 -41.66 1.93
C ASP A 138 -31.47 -41.15 1.25
N SER A 139 -31.56 -40.56 0.05
CA SER A 139 -30.41 -40.07 -0.70
C SER A 139 -30.29 -38.55 -0.54
N VAL A 140 -29.11 -38.09 -0.15
CA VAL A 140 -28.75 -36.67 -0.06
C VAL A 140 -27.92 -36.32 -1.30
N ILE A 141 -28.41 -35.36 -2.08
CA ILE A 141 -27.70 -34.78 -3.23
C ILE A 141 -26.89 -33.59 -2.74
N THR A 142 -25.61 -33.57 -3.02
CA THR A 142 -24.66 -32.53 -2.62
C THR A 142 -24.16 -31.72 -3.82
N PHE A 143 -23.41 -30.63 -3.60
CA PHE A 143 -22.78 -29.91 -4.70
C PHE A 143 -21.82 -30.79 -5.51
N ARG A 144 -21.21 -31.82 -4.90
CA ARG A 144 -20.34 -32.81 -5.58
C ARG A 144 -21.05 -33.52 -6.75
N ASP A 145 -22.35 -33.72 -6.64
CA ASP A 145 -23.14 -34.45 -7.64
C ASP A 145 -23.56 -33.57 -8.83
N ILE A 146 -23.53 -32.24 -8.65
CA ILE A 146 -24.11 -31.28 -9.62
C ILE A 146 -23.15 -30.17 -10.05
N ALA A 147 -21.97 -30.04 -9.41
CA ALA A 147 -21.05 -28.95 -9.67
C ALA A 147 -19.59 -29.38 -9.58
N GLU A 148 -18.73 -28.67 -10.30
CA GLU A 148 -17.29 -28.68 -10.14
C GLU A 148 -16.87 -27.43 -9.37
N VAL A 149 -16.08 -27.60 -8.29
CA VAL A 149 -15.61 -26.49 -7.45
C VAL A 149 -14.13 -26.26 -7.74
N LYS A 150 -13.80 -25.04 -8.13
CA LYS A 150 -12.41 -24.63 -8.47
C LYS A 150 -12.00 -23.42 -7.67
N ARG A 151 -10.80 -23.46 -7.10
CA ARG A 151 -10.15 -22.28 -6.52
C ARG A 151 -9.46 -21.51 -7.64
N THR A 152 -9.83 -20.25 -7.79
CA THR A 152 -9.35 -19.36 -8.86
C THR A 152 -9.14 -17.95 -8.32
N PHE A 153 -8.97 -17.01 -9.20
CA PHE A 153 -8.83 -15.59 -8.87
C PHE A 153 -9.90 -14.78 -9.58
N GLU A 154 -10.33 -13.69 -8.96
CA GLU A 154 -11.16 -12.68 -9.62
C GLU A 154 -10.55 -12.21 -10.95
N ASP A 155 -11.39 -11.75 -11.85
CA ASP A 155 -10.92 -11.15 -13.09
C ASP A 155 -10.01 -9.95 -12.82
N ARG A 156 -8.99 -9.81 -13.67
CA ARG A 156 -7.98 -8.75 -13.49
C ARG A 156 -8.60 -7.38 -13.66
N GLN A 157 -8.59 -6.59 -12.59
CA GLN A 157 -9.00 -5.18 -12.60
C GLN A 157 -7.82 -4.25 -12.89
N SER A 158 -6.59 -4.69 -12.63
CA SER A 158 -5.37 -3.93 -12.86
C SER A 158 -4.23 -4.84 -13.31
N TYR A 159 -3.27 -4.25 -14.03
CA TYR A 159 -2.09 -4.93 -14.53
C TYR A 159 -0.85 -4.18 -14.06
N ALA A 160 0.07 -4.88 -13.45
CA ALA A 160 1.40 -4.38 -13.17
C ALA A 160 2.42 -5.21 -13.96
N ASN A 161 3.24 -4.55 -14.76
CA ASN A 161 4.28 -5.19 -15.54
C ASN A 161 5.60 -4.44 -15.38
N VAL A 162 6.67 -5.20 -15.20
CA VAL A 162 8.04 -4.68 -15.18
C VAL A 162 8.84 -5.39 -16.25
N ASN A 163 9.43 -4.64 -17.17
CA ASN A 163 10.21 -5.17 -18.31
C ASN A 163 9.46 -6.24 -19.14
N GLY A 164 8.13 -6.12 -19.25
CA GLY A 164 7.29 -7.07 -19.98
C GLY A 164 6.85 -8.31 -19.19
N SER A 165 7.38 -8.53 -18.00
CA SER A 165 6.97 -9.61 -17.10
C SER A 165 5.87 -9.17 -16.15
N ASN A 166 4.95 -10.09 -15.83
CA ASN A 166 3.96 -9.85 -14.77
C ASN A 166 4.67 -9.50 -13.47
N SER A 167 4.17 -8.48 -12.80
CA SER A 167 4.72 -8.06 -11.51
C SER A 167 3.62 -7.74 -10.51
N ILE A 168 3.99 -7.74 -9.26
CA ILE A 168 3.20 -7.18 -8.15
C ILE A 168 3.99 -6.02 -7.59
N THR A 169 3.32 -4.91 -7.32
CA THR A 169 3.95 -3.71 -6.78
C THR A 169 3.51 -3.50 -5.34
N ILE A 170 4.44 -3.01 -4.51
CA ILE A 170 4.16 -2.58 -3.14
C ILE A 170 4.53 -1.11 -3.06
N ASP A 171 3.52 -0.27 -2.90
CA ASP A 171 3.67 1.18 -2.77
C ASP A 171 3.75 1.54 -1.28
N VAL A 172 4.91 2.04 -0.87
CA VAL A 172 5.21 2.35 0.53
C VAL A 172 5.01 3.83 0.80
N SER A 173 4.15 4.14 1.76
CA SER A 173 3.88 5.49 2.25
C SER A 173 4.45 5.67 3.66
N LYS A 174 5.01 6.84 3.96
CA LYS A 174 5.56 7.15 5.28
C LYS A 174 4.56 7.88 6.18
N ARG A 175 4.74 7.78 7.49
CA ARG A 175 4.00 8.61 8.46
C ARG A 175 4.38 10.09 8.32
N ILE A 176 3.42 10.95 8.64
CA ILE A 176 3.63 12.40 8.68
C ILE A 176 4.70 12.71 9.73
N GLY A 177 5.67 13.57 9.38
CA GLY A 177 6.78 13.93 10.25
C GLY A 177 8.03 13.06 10.11
N GLU A 178 7.94 11.86 9.55
CA GLU A 178 9.08 10.96 9.38
C GLU A 178 10.03 11.41 8.24
N ASN A 179 11.29 11.01 8.33
CA ASN A 179 12.31 11.34 7.34
C ASN A 179 12.26 10.37 6.15
N ILE A 180 12.03 10.89 4.94
CA ILE A 180 11.89 10.09 3.73
C ILE A 180 13.13 9.24 3.45
N ILE A 181 14.34 9.82 3.58
CA ILE A 181 15.59 9.11 3.26
C ILE A 181 15.79 7.94 4.19
N ASN A 182 15.65 8.17 5.50
CA ASN A 182 15.83 7.14 6.52
C ASN A 182 14.78 6.03 6.37
N THR A 183 13.52 6.41 6.12
CA THR A 183 12.43 5.43 5.90
C THR A 183 12.71 4.55 4.69
N ILE A 184 13.11 5.14 3.55
CA ILE A 184 13.44 4.38 2.34
C ILE A 184 14.64 3.46 2.56
N GLU A 185 15.69 3.93 3.24
CA GLU A 185 16.86 3.11 3.57
C GLU A 185 16.49 1.92 4.43
N GLU A 186 15.63 2.11 5.43
CA GLU A 186 15.16 1.03 6.29
C GLU A 186 14.26 0.04 5.54
N VAL A 187 13.34 0.52 4.70
CA VAL A 187 12.52 -0.33 3.84
C VAL A 187 13.39 -1.18 2.91
N LYS A 188 14.40 -0.60 2.28
CA LYS A 188 15.34 -1.35 1.44
C LYS A 188 16.14 -2.38 2.22
N ARG A 189 16.53 -2.05 3.45
CA ARG A 189 17.25 -2.97 4.35
C ARG A 189 16.37 -4.17 4.70
N ILE A 190 15.12 -3.95 5.11
CA ILE A 190 14.16 -5.02 5.41
C ILE A 190 13.91 -5.86 4.15
N THR A 191 13.60 -5.21 3.01
CA THR A 191 13.41 -5.90 1.72
C THR A 191 14.59 -6.82 1.38
N ALA A 192 15.83 -6.36 1.57
CA ALA A 192 17.02 -7.17 1.29
C ALA A 192 17.19 -8.36 2.25
N ILE A 193 16.65 -8.28 3.47
CA ILE A 193 16.64 -9.40 4.43
C ILE A 193 15.58 -10.41 4.03
N THR A 194 14.35 -9.98 3.80
CA THR A 194 13.21 -10.83 3.41
C THR A 194 13.46 -11.52 2.07
N ALA A 195 14.07 -10.81 1.12
CA ALA A 195 14.42 -11.33 -0.20
C ALA A 195 15.33 -12.57 -0.16
N LYS A 196 16.08 -12.79 0.91
CA LYS A 196 16.92 -14.00 1.06
C LYS A 196 16.12 -15.29 1.17
N SER A 197 14.86 -15.19 1.57
CA SER A 197 13.93 -16.32 1.65
C SER A 197 13.17 -16.56 0.35
N PHE A 198 13.32 -15.69 -0.65
CA PHE A 198 12.60 -15.77 -1.91
C PHE A 198 13.30 -16.70 -2.90
N PRO A 199 12.56 -17.32 -3.83
CA PRO A 199 13.14 -18.11 -4.90
C PRO A 199 14.08 -17.26 -5.79
N GLU A 200 15.15 -17.87 -6.33
CA GLU A 200 16.15 -17.18 -7.16
C GLU A 200 15.58 -16.58 -8.45
N ASN A 201 14.46 -17.09 -8.93
CA ASN A 201 13.78 -16.59 -10.14
C ASN A 201 12.81 -15.43 -9.89
N VAL A 202 12.79 -14.89 -8.67
CA VAL A 202 12.05 -13.67 -8.33
C VAL A 202 13.00 -12.48 -8.24
N GLU A 203 12.74 -11.48 -9.08
CA GLU A 203 13.50 -10.25 -9.12
C GLU A 203 12.76 -9.15 -8.36
N ILE A 204 13.50 -8.40 -7.54
CA ILE A 204 12.99 -7.23 -6.83
C ILE A 204 13.60 -5.98 -7.45
N SER A 205 12.76 -5.05 -7.84
CA SER A 205 13.17 -3.75 -8.37
C SER A 205 12.53 -2.61 -7.58
N PHE A 206 13.25 -1.47 -7.50
CA PHE A 206 12.79 -0.28 -6.81
C PHE A 206 12.47 0.83 -7.80
N GLY A 207 11.23 1.28 -7.80
CA GLY A 207 10.73 2.43 -8.55
C GLY A 207 10.33 3.58 -7.63
N ASN A 208 10.05 4.74 -8.22
CA ASN A 208 9.58 5.93 -7.50
C ASN A 208 10.37 6.27 -6.22
N ASP A 209 11.69 6.04 -6.26
CA ASP A 209 12.58 6.29 -5.11
C ASP A 209 12.79 7.79 -4.90
N GLN A 210 11.97 8.40 -4.05
CA GLN A 210 12.05 9.83 -3.75
C GLN A 210 13.34 10.23 -3.03
N SER A 211 14.04 9.29 -2.36
CA SER A 211 15.29 9.61 -1.67
C SER A 211 16.38 10.09 -2.63
N LYS A 212 16.41 9.56 -3.86
CA LYS A 212 17.37 9.96 -4.89
C LYS A 212 17.18 11.42 -5.31
N GLY A 213 15.93 11.82 -5.56
CA GLY A 213 15.58 13.20 -5.90
C GLY A 213 15.95 14.16 -4.77
N ILE A 214 15.61 13.81 -3.53
CA ILE A 214 15.91 14.64 -2.35
C ILE A 214 17.41 14.76 -2.13
N LYS A 215 18.19 13.68 -2.23
CA LYS A 215 19.65 13.71 -2.12
C LYS A 215 20.27 14.60 -3.20
N THR A 216 19.78 14.53 -4.43
CA THR A 216 20.24 15.40 -5.53
C THR A 216 19.93 16.87 -5.25
N MET A 217 18.72 17.17 -4.76
CA MET A 217 18.33 18.54 -4.40
C MET A 217 19.17 19.08 -3.24
N LEU A 218 19.45 18.28 -2.21
CA LEU A 218 20.33 18.64 -1.10
C LEU A 218 21.75 18.97 -1.57
N ASN A 219 22.32 18.13 -2.43
CA ASN A 219 23.65 18.37 -2.98
C ASN A 219 23.68 19.64 -3.85
N SER A 220 22.64 19.87 -4.66
CA SER A 220 22.52 21.08 -5.47
C SER A 220 22.38 22.34 -4.59
N LEU A 221 21.57 22.26 -3.52
CA LEU A 221 21.43 23.35 -2.55
C LEU A 221 22.78 23.67 -1.89
N GLN A 222 23.49 22.66 -1.40
CA GLN A 222 24.81 22.82 -0.82
C GLN A 222 25.80 23.50 -1.77
N ASN A 223 25.85 23.02 -3.02
CA ASN A 223 26.74 23.59 -4.04
C ASN A 223 26.39 25.05 -4.35
N ASN A 224 25.09 25.35 -4.47
CA ASN A 224 24.62 26.71 -4.77
C ASN A 224 24.94 27.67 -3.61
N VAL A 225 24.75 27.24 -2.35
CA VAL A 225 25.11 28.02 -1.16
C VAL A 225 26.60 28.31 -1.14
N ILE A 226 27.46 27.31 -1.38
CA ILE A 226 28.89 27.49 -1.41
C ILE A 226 29.31 28.46 -2.55
N ALA A 227 28.73 28.28 -3.75
CA ALA A 227 29.00 29.17 -4.87
C ALA A 227 28.60 30.62 -4.59
N ALA A 228 27.42 30.83 -4.00
CA ALA A 228 26.94 32.16 -3.60
C ALA A 228 27.87 32.81 -2.56
N ILE A 229 28.29 32.06 -1.54
CA ILE A 229 29.24 32.58 -0.54
C ILE A 229 30.56 33.00 -1.18
N ILE A 230 31.13 32.15 -2.06
CA ILE A 230 32.39 32.47 -2.75
C ILE A 230 32.23 33.71 -3.63
N LEU A 231 31.17 33.81 -4.40
CA LEU A 231 30.93 34.96 -5.29
C LEU A 231 30.77 36.26 -4.52
N VAL A 232 29.97 36.24 -3.46
CA VAL A 232 29.78 37.42 -2.58
C VAL A 232 31.10 37.81 -1.88
N LEU A 233 31.86 36.83 -1.40
CA LEU A 233 33.17 37.07 -0.81
C LEU A 233 34.12 37.78 -1.80
N ILE A 234 34.21 37.32 -3.05
CA ILE A 234 35.09 37.90 -4.06
C ILE A 234 34.69 39.36 -4.30
N ILE A 235 33.40 39.65 -4.46
CA ILE A 235 32.89 41.01 -4.70
C ILE A 235 33.18 41.91 -3.49
N ILE A 236 32.89 41.49 -2.28
CA ILE A 236 33.06 42.32 -1.10
C ILE A 236 34.52 42.52 -0.73
N LEU A 237 35.39 41.49 -0.90
CA LEU A 237 36.83 41.62 -0.75
C LEU A 237 37.39 42.67 -1.70
N GLY A 238 36.91 42.70 -2.98
CA GLY A 238 37.34 43.68 -3.95
C GLY A 238 36.85 45.10 -3.69
N ALA A 239 35.62 45.26 -3.15
CA ALA A 239 34.98 46.56 -2.94
C ALA A 239 35.27 47.15 -1.56
N LEU A 240 35.28 46.36 -0.48
CA LEU A 240 35.31 46.84 0.92
C LEU A 240 36.53 46.39 1.73
N GLY A 241 37.39 45.55 1.12
CA GLY A 241 38.59 45.04 1.74
C GLY A 241 38.36 43.85 2.67
N VAL A 242 39.46 43.27 3.18
CA VAL A 242 39.51 41.97 3.86
C VAL A 242 38.67 41.94 5.15
N ARG A 243 38.68 42.96 5.97
CA ARG A 243 37.94 42.97 7.24
C ARG A 243 36.44 42.89 7.04
N SER A 244 35.90 43.67 6.15
CA SER A 244 34.46 43.71 5.81
C SER A 244 34.06 42.43 5.07
N GLY A 245 34.91 41.93 4.17
CA GLY A 245 34.67 40.70 3.41
C GLY A 245 34.55 39.49 4.31
N LEU A 246 35.39 39.33 5.32
CA LEU A 246 35.31 38.21 6.27
C LEU A 246 34.03 38.26 7.11
N LEU A 247 33.62 39.45 7.58
CA LEU A 247 32.38 39.56 8.37
C LEU A 247 31.16 39.14 7.60
N VAL A 248 31.02 39.59 6.34
CA VAL A 248 29.88 39.22 5.48
C VAL A 248 30.00 37.79 5.06
N GLY A 249 31.18 37.30 4.74
CA GLY A 249 31.40 35.89 4.38
C GLY A 249 31.02 34.87 5.46
N VAL A 250 31.07 35.27 6.73
CA VAL A 250 30.61 34.40 7.83
C VAL A 250 29.12 34.62 8.13
N SER A 251 28.58 35.82 7.87
CA SER A 251 27.18 36.11 8.18
C SER A 251 26.20 35.37 7.29
N ILE A 252 26.53 35.15 5.99
CA ILE A 252 25.66 34.43 5.06
C ILE A 252 25.47 32.95 5.47
N PRO A 253 26.53 32.14 5.61
CA PRO A 253 26.36 30.77 6.10
C PRO A 253 25.77 30.72 7.51
N GLY A 254 26.10 31.68 8.37
CA GLY A 254 25.54 31.80 9.72
C GLY A 254 24.02 32.00 9.70
N SER A 255 23.50 32.88 8.87
CA SER A 255 22.05 33.10 8.73
C SER A 255 21.34 31.87 8.16
N PHE A 256 21.93 31.20 7.18
CA PHE A 256 21.37 29.99 6.58
C PHE A 256 21.33 28.84 7.60
N LEU A 257 22.42 28.61 8.34
CA LEU A 257 22.48 27.58 9.37
C LEU A 257 21.53 27.89 10.54
N SER A 258 21.35 29.17 10.90
CA SER A 258 20.37 29.55 11.93
C SER A 258 18.94 29.31 11.49
N GLY A 259 18.62 29.50 10.22
CA GLY A 259 17.33 29.15 9.63
C GLY A 259 17.05 27.64 9.69
N LEU A 260 18.05 26.82 9.31
CA LEU A 260 17.96 25.36 9.44
C LEU A 260 17.79 24.90 10.88
N LEU A 261 18.52 25.53 11.81
CA LEU A 261 18.41 25.25 13.24
C LEU A 261 16.99 25.56 13.75
N ALA A 262 16.44 26.72 13.37
CA ALA A 262 15.08 27.10 13.74
C ALA A 262 14.05 26.08 13.23
N LEU A 263 14.15 25.66 11.98
CA LEU A 263 13.28 24.60 11.42
C LEU A 263 13.41 23.27 12.19
N SER A 264 14.64 22.90 12.53
CA SER A 264 14.91 21.68 13.33
C SER A 264 14.28 21.75 14.73
N VAL A 265 14.44 22.90 15.42
CA VAL A 265 13.84 23.11 16.76
C VAL A 265 12.32 23.10 16.72
N MET A 266 11.72 23.61 15.62
CA MET A 266 10.28 23.56 15.40
C MET A 266 9.76 22.17 15.01
N GLY A 267 10.63 21.17 14.88
CA GLY A 267 10.25 19.80 14.55
C GLY A 267 9.94 19.56 13.07
N PHE A 268 10.27 20.51 12.20
CA PHE A 268 10.09 20.30 10.76
C PHE A 268 11.14 19.35 10.21
N THR A 269 10.70 18.29 9.54
CA THR A 269 11.58 17.40 8.79
C THR A 269 11.87 17.95 7.40
N ILE A 270 13.07 17.65 6.90
CA ILE A 270 13.46 18.01 5.55
C ILE A 270 12.58 17.21 4.57
N ASN A 271 11.73 17.92 3.84
CA ASN A 271 10.89 17.40 2.77
C ASN A 271 11.05 18.27 1.52
N ILE A 272 10.43 17.87 0.41
CA ILE A 272 10.56 18.55 -0.88
C ILE A 272 10.11 20.02 -0.80
N VAL A 273 9.10 20.34 0.01
CA VAL A 273 8.57 21.72 0.17
C VAL A 273 9.57 22.60 0.92
N VAL A 274 10.12 22.09 2.03
CA VAL A 274 11.15 22.78 2.82
C VAL A 274 12.41 23.01 1.97
N LEU A 275 12.85 22.01 1.21
CA LEU A 275 13.99 22.13 0.30
C LEU A 275 13.75 23.18 -0.78
N PHE A 276 12.55 23.19 -1.39
CA PHE A 276 12.19 24.17 -2.39
C PHE A 276 12.21 25.59 -1.81
N ALA A 277 11.65 25.79 -0.63
CA ALA A 277 11.67 27.07 0.08
C ALA A 277 13.10 27.54 0.37
N LEU A 278 13.99 26.63 0.80
CA LEU A 278 15.40 26.93 1.05
C LEU A 278 16.15 27.32 -0.24
N ILE A 279 15.94 26.57 -1.34
CA ILE A 279 16.55 26.88 -2.64
C ILE A 279 16.10 28.25 -3.13
N LEU A 280 14.83 28.57 -2.99
CA LEU A 280 14.25 29.84 -3.38
C LEU A 280 14.80 31.00 -2.53
N SER A 281 14.97 30.78 -1.22
CA SER A 281 15.59 31.75 -0.29
C SER A 281 17.04 32.06 -0.65
N VAL A 282 17.83 31.03 -1.02
CA VAL A 282 19.22 31.22 -1.48
C VAL A 282 19.29 31.90 -2.82
N GLY A 283 18.32 31.68 -3.72
CA GLY A 283 18.25 32.34 -5.03
C GLY A 283 17.86 33.81 -4.98
N LEU A 284 17.26 34.28 -3.86
CA LEU A 284 16.88 35.68 -3.64
C LEU A 284 17.98 36.47 -2.92
N LEU A 285 18.99 35.84 -2.37
CA LEU A 285 20.18 36.44 -1.74
C LEU A 285 21.24 36.82 -2.78
#